data_83cc33ffa43afa6e96b51fede362a3af
#
_entry.id   83cc33ffa43afa6e96b51fede362a3af
#
_cell.length_a   1.000
_cell.length_b   1.000
_cell.length_c   1.000
_cell.angle_alpha   90.00
_cell.angle_beta   90.00
_cell.angle_gamma   90.00
#
_symmetry.space_group_name_H-M   'P 1'
#
loop_
_entity.id
_entity.type
_entity.pdbx_description
1 polymer ?
#
loop_
_entity_poly.entity_id
_entity_poly.type
_entity_poly.pdbx_seq_one_letter_code
_entity_poly.pdbx_strand_id
1 'polypeptide(L)'
;DVIKHANAFGTSPHGGVLAVAGDDHACKSSTLPHQSEHMFMGASVPVLAPSNVQEVLDFGIYGWAMSRFSGCWVALKAITDNMDAAMGVEIDPGRYSIVLPPKEAISPDGMHARWPDPPLDQEKRLNLYKIYAARLFASINGLNRLVMDSVKPTLGIITSGKAYLDVMEALGSLGIDDQTANDLGIRVLKIGMPWPLDPEIIQVFSRGLTEILVVEEKRSVIEDQLTSQLYNLGGESRPKIYGEFDHIGESLLPNTGELDPDLVARAIVSRLENLGITLRDATSFKAAKQGLCIDTPTRTPHFCSGCPHNTSTKVPEGSVAMGGIGCHYMATWMPDRDTRTFSQMGGEGAAWIGQAAFSTRKHVFQNLGDGTYFHSGSLAIRAAVASKVNITYKILFNEAVAMTGGQAIDGSLSLDDLLHQIRAEGVEHIAVVSE
;
A
#
# COMPACT_ATOMS: atom_id res chain seq x y z
N ASP A 1 -5.15 -13.55 7.95
CA ASP A 1 -4.66 -14.69 8.74
C ASP A 1 -3.29 -15.18 8.26
N VAL A 2 -3.10 -15.52 6.98
CA VAL A 2 -1.85 -16.15 6.48
C VAL A 2 -0.61 -15.32 6.84
N ILE A 3 -0.59 -14.02 6.54
CA ILE A 3 0.53 -13.13 6.83
C ILE A 3 0.77 -13.03 8.35
N LYS A 4 -0.30 -12.98 9.16
CA LYS A 4 -0.19 -12.93 10.63
C LYS A 4 0.45 -14.19 11.18
N HIS A 5 0.02 -15.37 10.72
CA HIS A 5 0.61 -16.65 11.12
C HIS A 5 2.07 -16.74 10.68
N ALA A 6 2.37 -16.37 9.43
CA ALA A 6 3.71 -16.40 8.90
C ALA A 6 4.68 -15.48 9.68
N ASN A 7 4.25 -14.26 10.02
CA ASN A 7 5.06 -13.33 10.82
C ASN A 7 5.23 -13.79 12.28
N ALA A 8 4.17 -14.34 12.90
CA ALA A 8 4.27 -14.87 14.25
C ALA A 8 5.27 -16.04 14.31
N PHE A 9 5.19 -16.98 13.36
CA PHE A 9 6.16 -18.06 13.22
C PHE A 9 7.57 -17.51 12.94
N GLY A 10 7.67 -16.55 12.00
CA GLY A 10 8.88 -15.76 11.75
C GLY A 10 9.76 -16.28 10.64
N THR A 11 11.04 -15.96 10.71
CA THR A 11 12.05 -16.24 9.67
C THR A 11 13.21 -17.08 10.21
N SER A 12 14.01 -17.65 9.32
CA SER A 12 15.26 -18.30 9.71
C SER A 12 16.37 -17.26 9.97
N PRO A 13 17.40 -17.59 10.77
CA PRO A 13 18.51 -16.66 11.03
C PRO A 13 19.34 -16.30 9.80
N HIS A 14 19.27 -17.10 8.75
CA HIS A 14 20.05 -16.93 7.52
C HIS A 14 19.19 -16.51 6.31
N GLY A 15 17.86 -16.56 6.46
CA GLY A 15 16.91 -16.21 5.42
C GLY A 15 16.55 -14.73 5.46
N GLY A 16 15.42 -14.44 6.04
CA GLY A 16 14.75 -13.14 6.01
C GLY A 16 13.64 -13.11 4.96
N VAL A 17 12.59 -12.34 5.24
CA VAL A 17 11.47 -12.19 4.34
C VAL A 17 11.16 -10.71 4.19
N LEU A 18 11.18 -10.25 2.93
CA LEU A 18 10.73 -8.92 2.54
C LEU A 18 9.43 -9.08 1.75
N ALA A 19 8.32 -8.62 2.32
CA ALA A 19 7.01 -8.62 1.67
C ALA A 19 6.82 -7.31 0.91
N VAL A 20 6.90 -7.35 -0.42
CA VAL A 20 6.65 -6.16 -1.25
C VAL A 20 5.14 -5.95 -1.37
N ALA A 21 4.66 -4.80 -0.92
CA ALA A 21 3.26 -4.41 -0.94
C ALA A 21 3.01 -3.35 -2.01
N GLY A 22 2.32 -3.71 -3.08
CA GLY A 22 1.92 -2.77 -4.13
C GLY A 22 0.70 -1.97 -3.71
N ASP A 23 0.89 -0.70 -3.38
CA ASP A 23 -0.17 0.25 -3.09
C ASP A 23 -0.42 1.18 -4.29
N ASP A 24 -1.67 1.58 -4.47
CA ASP A 24 -2.10 2.48 -5.53
C ASP A 24 -3.07 3.52 -4.94
N HIS A 25 -2.52 4.61 -4.41
CA HIS A 25 -3.26 5.61 -3.67
C HIS A 25 -4.33 6.31 -4.52
N ALA A 26 -4.03 6.57 -5.78
CA ALA A 26 -4.91 7.26 -6.73
C ALA A 26 -5.72 6.32 -7.62
N CYS A 27 -5.62 4.99 -7.42
CA CYS A 27 -6.30 4.00 -8.26
C CYS A 27 -5.93 4.14 -9.74
N LYS A 28 -4.63 4.38 -10.04
CA LYS A 28 -4.15 4.57 -11.42
C LYS A 28 -4.27 3.29 -12.25
N SER A 29 -4.12 2.12 -11.63
CA SER A 29 -4.21 0.81 -12.28
C SER A 29 -4.97 -0.25 -11.46
N SER A 30 -5.26 0.01 -10.19
CA SER A 30 -5.99 -0.90 -9.31
C SER A 30 -7.50 -0.76 -9.45
N THR A 31 -8.26 -1.75 -8.97
CA THR A 31 -9.72 -1.71 -8.94
C THR A 31 -10.28 -0.80 -7.84
N LEU A 32 -9.48 -0.55 -6.80
CA LEU A 32 -9.77 0.36 -5.69
C LEU A 32 -8.47 1.01 -5.22
N PRO A 33 -8.52 2.22 -4.65
CA PRO A 33 -7.37 2.81 -3.98
C PRO A 33 -6.87 1.93 -2.83
N HIS A 34 -5.57 1.72 -2.75
CA HIS A 34 -4.96 0.85 -1.75
C HIS A 34 -4.12 1.60 -0.73
N GLN A 35 -4.16 1.09 0.51
CA GLN A 35 -3.27 1.44 1.63
C GLN A 35 -3.07 0.20 2.49
N SER A 36 -1.88 -0.37 2.49
CA SER A 36 -1.59 -1.67 3.09
C SER A 36 -1.06 -1.60 4.54
N GLU A 37 -0.61 -0.45 5.03
CA GLU A 37 0.00 -0.32 6.35
C GLU A 37 -0.89 -0.87 7.47
N HIS A 38 -2.18 -0.56 7.48
CA HIS A 38 -3.11 -1.04 8.53
C HIS A 38 -3.25 -2.56 8.56
N MET A 39 -3.13 -3.23 7.40
CA MET A 39 -3.14 -4.69 7.33
C MET A 39 -1.85 -5.28 7.93
N PHE A 40 -0.70 -4.66 7.66
CA PHE A 40 0.58 -5.06 8.24
C PHE A 40 0.64 -4.77 9.75
N MET A 41 0.10 -3.63 10.20
CA MET A 41 -0.05 -3.33 11.63
C MET A 41 -0.86 -4.42 12.34
N GLY A 42 -2.01 -4.82 11.77
CA GLY A 42 -2.85 -5.90 12.30
C GLY A 42 -2.17 -7.28 12.30
N ALA A 43 -1.19 -7.48 11.42
CA ALA A 43 -0.35 -8.68 11.36
C ALA A 43 0.97 -8.55 12.13
N SER A 44 1.23 -7.41 12.76
CA SER A 44 2.48 -7.08 13.48
C SER A 44 3.73 -7.18 12.59
N VAL A 45 3.63 -6.78 11.32
CA VAL A 45 4.73 -6.75 10.35
C VAL A 45 5.28 -5.33 10.24
N PRO A 46 6.57 -5.06 10.54
CA PRO A 46 7.18 -3.76 10.33
C PRO A 46 7.07 -3.30 8.88
N VAL A 47 6.81 -2.01 8.66
CA VAL A 47 6.60 -1.43 7.33
C VAL A 47 7.69 -0.43 7.01
N LEU A 48 8.36 -0.59 5.89
CA LEU A 48 9.30 0.37 5.31
C LEU A 48 8.64 1.10 4.14
N ALA A 49 8.76 2.42 4.12
CA ALA A 49 8.16 3.28 3.09
C ALA A 49 9.23 4.11 2.38
N PRO A 50 9.84 3.58 1.30
CA PRO A 50 10.81 4.32 0.51
C PRO A 50 10.16 5.49 -0.23
N SER A 51 10.86 6.62 -0.31
CA SER A 51 10.39 7.81 -1.01
C SER A 51 10.77 7.85 -2.49
N ASN A 52 11.84 7.18 -2.88
CA ASN A 52 12.38 7.19 -4.24
C ASN A 52 13.10 5.88 -4.58
N VAL A 53 13.56 5.76 -5.81
CA VAL A 53 14.23 4.53 -6.33
C VAL A 53 15.48 4.17 -5.53
N GLN A 54 16.28 5.16 -5.08
CA GLN A 54 17.45 4.89 -4.25
C GLN A 54 17.05 4.25 -2.92
N GLU A 55 15.99 4.74 -2.28
CA GLU A 55 15.50 4.18 -1.03
C GLU A 55 14.81 2.82 -1.21
N VAL A 56 14.26 2.52 -2.38
CA VAL A 56 13.78 1.15 -2.67
C VAL A 56 14.94 0.17 -2.56
N LEU A 57 16.10 0.51 -3.14
CA LEU A 57 17.31 -0.30 -3.04
C LEU A 57 17.83 -0.36 -1.60
N ASP A 58 17.99 0.80 -0.96
CA ASP A 58 18.53 0.91 0.40
C ASP A 58 17.63 0.18 1.42
N PHE A 59 16.33 0.44 1.41
CA PHE A 59 15.40 -0.18 2.34
C PHE A 59 15.14 -1.66 2.05
N GLY A 60 15.34 -2.09 0.81
CA GLY A 60 15.36 -3.52 0.47
C GLY A 60 16.46 -4.25 1.24
N ILE A 61 17.68 -3.71 1.23
CA ILE A 61 18.85 -4.29 1.93
C ILE A 61 18.68 -4.19 3.45
N TYR A 62 18.30 -3.03 3.97
CA TYR A 62 18.04 -2.85 5.41
C TYR A 62 16.86 -3.69 5.89
N GLY A 63 15.79 -3.81 5.10
CA GLY A 63 14.62 -4.63 5.43
C GLY A 63 14.96 -6.11 5.53
N TRP A 64 15.81 -6.62 4.65
CA TRP A 64 16.30 -7.99 4.75
C TRP A 64 17.15 -8.23 5.99
N ALA A 65 18.06 -7.32 6.28
CA ALA A 65 18.89 -7.38 7.48
C ALA A 65 18.05 -7.27 8.75
N MET A 66 17.05 -6.38 8.78
CA MET A 66 16.08 -6.23 9.87
C MET A 66 15.29 -7.53 10.09
N SER A 67 14.81 -8.16 9.01
CA SER A 67 14.08 -9.42 9.09
C SER A 67 14.95 -10.55 9.66
N ARG A 68 16.20 -10.67 9.21
CA ARG A 68 17.18 -11.63 9.75
C ARG A 68 17.47 -11.40 11.23
N PHE A 69 17.59 -10.16 11.65
CA PHE A 69 17.88 -9.81 13.04
C PHE A 69 16.68 -10.03 13.96
N SER A 70 15.53 -9.47 13.58
CA SER A 70 14.34 -9.44 14.43
C SER A 70 13.52 -10.74 14.39
N GLY A 71 13.68 -11.55 13.35
CA GLY A 71 12.82 -12.70 13.08
C GLY A 71 11.43 -12.34 12.56
N CYS A 72 11.13 -11.05 12.35
CA CYS A 72 9.89 -10.61 11.71
C CYS A 72 9.94 -10.75 10.19
N TRP A 73 8.81 -10.91 9.54
CA TRP A 73 8.64 -10.44 8.18
C TRP A 73 8.73 -8.92 8.18
N VAL A 74 9.20 -8.33 7.09
CA VAL A 74 9.27 -6.87 6.91
C VAL A 74 8.56 -6.52 5.62
N ALA A 75 7.63 -5.57 5.67
CA ALA A 75 6.96 -5.07 4.48
C ALA A 75 7.76 -3.92 3.85
N LEU A 76 7.86 -3.91 2.53
CA LEU A 76 8.37 -2.80 1.74
C LEU A 76 7.24 -2.24 0.89
N LYS A 77 6.83 -1.01 1.14
CA LYS A 77 5.78 -0.34 0.40
C LYS A 77 6.28 0.07 -0.98
N ALA A 78 5.58 -0.38 -2.01
CA ALA A 78 5.82 -0.08 -3.40
C ALA A 78 4.62 0.68 -3.97
N ILE A 79 4.86 1.84 -4.55
CA ILE A 79 3.83 2.68 -5.17
C ILE A 79 4.27 3.04 -6.59
N THR A 80 3.34 3.46 -7.44
CA THR A 80 3.64 3.86 -8.83
C THR A 80 4.78 4.87 -8.88
N ASP A 81 4.78 5.86 -8.00
CA ASP A 81 5.76 6.96 -8.01
C ASP A 81 7.20 6.53 -7.70
N ASN A 82 7.41 5.42 -7.03
CA ASN A 82 8.76 4.90 -6.79
C ASN A 82 9.12 3.65 -7.60
N MET A 83 8.13 2.98 -8.22
CA MET A 83 8.34 1.77 -9.03
C MET A 83 8.42 2.07 -10.54
N ASP A 84 7.62 3.03 -11.05
CA ASP A 84 7.65 3.46 -12.45
C ASP A 84 8.62 4.64 -12.68
N ALA A 85 9.22 5.17 -11.63
CA ALA A 85 10.22 6.22 -11.72
C ALA A 85 11.58 5.68 -12.20
N ALA A 86 12.34 6.55 -12.86
CA ALA A 86 13.72 6.29 -13.25
C ALA A 86 14.62 7.42 -12.73
N MET A 87 15.69 7.06 -12.04
CA MET A 87 16.71 8.01 -11.59
C MET A 87 18.08 7.36 -11.51
N GLY A 88 19.13 8.18 -11.49
CA GLY A 88 20.47 7.70 -11.17
C GLY A 88 20.53 7.22 -9.72
N VAL A 89 21.04 6.01 -9.50
CA VAL A 89 21.23 5.42 -8.17
C VAL A 89 22.71 5.14 -7.93
N GLU A 90 23.14 5.28 -6.69
CA GLU A 90 24.48 4.89 -6.25
C GLU A 90 24.47 3.40 -5.87
N ILE A 91 25.24 2.61 -6.60
CA ILE A 91 25.42 1.17 -6.35
C ILE A 91 26.83 0.95 -5.86
N ASP A 92 27.06 1.09 -4.55
CA ASP A 92 28.32 0.78 -3.89
C ASP A 92 28.03 -0.15 -2.69
N PRO A 93 28.60 -1.39 -2.69
CA PRO A 93 28.46 -2.29 -1.54
C PRO A 93 29.02 -1.68 -0.23
N GLY A 94 30.00 -0.78 -0.31
CA GLY A 94 30.57 -0.07 0.84
C GLY A 94 29.65 0.98 1.46
N ARG A 95 28.59 1.36 0.75
CA ARG A 95 27.57 2.31 1.21
C ARG A 95 26.77 1.81 2.43
N TYR A 96 26.60 0.48 2.54
CA TYR A 96 25.75 -0.11 3.57
C TYR A 96 26.58 -0.49 4.79
N SER A 97 26.46 0.28 5.87
CA SER A 97 27.02 -0.04 7.17
C SER A 97 25.92 -0.51 8.11
N ILE A 98 25.56 -1.80 7.99
CA ILE A 98 24.49 -2.38 8.81
C ILE A 98 24.99 -2.60 10.22
N VAL A 99 24.39 -1.90 11.17
CA VAL A 99 24.66 -2.03 12.60
C VAL A 99 23.59 -2.92 13.24
N LEU A 100 24.01 -3.99 13.89
CA LEU A 100 23.08 -4.85 14.63
C LEU A 100 22.89 -4.30 16.05
N PRO A 101 21.64 -4.24 16.54
CA PRO A 101 21.37 -3.87 17.92
C PRO A 101 22.03 -4.85 18.93
N PRO A 102 22.20 -4.43 20.19
CA PRO A 102 22.84 -5.25 21.20
C PRO A 102 22.01 -6.51 21.52
N LYS A 103 22.70 -7.52 22.09
CA LYS A 103 22.10 -8.85 22.36
C LYS A 103 20.92 -8.82 23.35
N GLU A 104 20.86 -7.81 24.16
CA GLU A 104 19.77 -7.57 25.13
C GLU A 104 18.42 -7.31 24.46
N ALA A 105 18.44 -6.90 23.19
CA ALA A 105 17.24 -6.76 22.37
C ALA A 105 16.67 -8.11 21.87
N ILE A 106 17.38 -9.19 22.09
CA ILE A 106 17.02 -10.54 21.61
C ILE A 106 16.29 -11.30 22.71
N SER A 107 15.21 -12.00 22.36
CA SER A 107 14.53 -12.90 23.30
C SER A 107 15.50 -13.96 23.85
N PRO A 108 15.44 -14.29 25.15
CA PRO A 108 16.29 -15.33 25.76
C PRO A 108 16.20 -16.69 25.07
N ASP A 109 15.05 -16.99 24.47
CA ASP A 109 14.78 -18.22 23.72
C ASP A 109 15.01 -18.06 22.21
N GLY A 110 15.57 -16.90 21.76
CA GLY A 110 15.85 -16.57 20.35
C GLY A 110 14.65 -15.98 19.61
N MET A 111 14.87 -15.53 18.36
CA MET A 111 13.93 -14.73 17.58
C MET A 111 13.28 -15.50 16.42
N HIS A 112 13.91 -16.60 16.00
CA HIS A 112 13.61 -17.22 14.72
C HIS A 112 12.63 -18.38 14.81
N ALA A 113 12.11 -18.77 13.64
CA ALA A 113 11.21 -19.88 13.45
C ALA A 113 11.78 -21.18 14.03
N ARG A 114 10.94 -21.95 14.69
CA ARG A 114 11.31 -23.24 15.32
C ARG A 114 10.11 -24.16 15.41
N TRP A 115 10.37 -25.42 15.69
CA TRP A 115 9.34 -26.41 15.94
C TRP A 115 9.78 -27.40 17.03
N PRO A 116 8.94 -27.74 18.03
CA PRO A 116 7.63 -27.14 18.29
C PRO A 116 7.72 -25.70 18.79
N ASP A 117 6.65 -24.90 18.55
CA ASP A 117 6.58 -23.51 18.99
C ASP A 117 5.12 -23.20 19.43
N PRO A 118 4.82 -23.22 20.74
CA PRO A 118 3.47 -22.97 21.24
C PRO A 118 2.95 -21.58 20.85
N PRO A 119 1.66 -21.44 20.48
CA PRO A 119 1.10 -20.18 19.97
C PRO A 119 1.25 -18.99 20.93
N LEU A 120 1.09 -19.19 22.24
CA LEU A 120 1.24 -18.11 23.22
C LEU A 120 2.71 -17.68 23.40
N ASP A 121 3.66 -18.59 23.20
CA ASP A 121 5.09 -18.24 23.23
C ASP A 121 5.48 -17.47 21.97
N GLN A 122 4.90 -17.80 20.80
CA GLN A 122 5.04 -17.02 19.58
C GLN A 122 4.51 -15.59 19.77
N GLU A 123 3.29 -15.45 20.31
CA GLU A 123 2.68 -14.14 20.60
C GLU A 123 3.55 -13.31 21.56
N LYS A 124 3.98 -13.91 22.66
CA LYS A 124 4.86 -13.26 23.63
C LYS A 124 6.17 -12.79 22.97
N ARG A 125 6.79 -13.64 22.20
CA ARG A 125 8.04 -13.33 21.51
C ARG A 125 7.85 -12.22 20.48
N LEU A 126 6.76 -12.27 19.70
CA LEU A 126 6.43 -11.24 18.70
C LEU A 126 6.26 -9.87 19.39
N ASN A 127 5.39 -9.80 20.39
CA ASN A 127 4.98 -8.53 20.98
C ASN A 127 5.98 -7.94 21.99
N LEU A 128 6.78 -8.76 22.67
CA LEU A 128 7.74 -8.28 23.68
C LEU A 128 9.17 -8.16 23.17
N TYR A 129 9.51 -8.80 22.04
CA TYR A 129 10.90 -8.81 21.57
C TYR A 129 11.02 -8.46 20.07
N LYS A 130 10.36 -9.20 19.16
CA LYS A 130 10.60 -9.05 17.72
C LYS A 130 10.29 -7.65 17.22
N ILE A 131 9.13 -7.07 17.60
CA ILE A 131 8.72 -5.72 17.20
C ILE A 131 9.68 -4.67 17.75
N TYR A 132 10.11 -4.82 19.00
CA TYR A 132 11.08 -3.90 19.62
C TYR A 132 12.46 -4.00 18.96
N ALA A 133 12.89 -5.21 18.64
CA ALA A 133 14.15 -5.44 17.94
C ALA A 133 14.15 -4.80 16.53
N ALA A 134 13.04 -4.93 15.78
CA ALA A 134 12.88 -4.27 14.47
C ALA A 134 12.93 -2.74 14.59
N ARG A 135 12.24 -2.19 15.60
CA ARG A 135 12.24 -0.74 15.88
C ARG A 135 13.64 -0.23 16.25
N LEU A 136 14.34 -0.93 17.14
CA LEU A 136 15.69 -0.58 17.54
C LEU A 136 16.67 -0.69 16.37
N PHE A 137 16.49 -1.70 15.50
CA PHE A 137 17.27 -1.83 14.26
C PHE A 137 17.07 -0.61 13.35
N ALA A 138 15.83 -0.16 13.15
CA ALA A 138 15.52 1.02 12.34
C ALA A 138 16.15 2.29 12.93
N SER A 139 16.08 2.46 14.25
CA SER A 139 16.66 3.60 14.96
C SER A 139 18.19 3.67 14.80
N ILE A 140 18.89 2.59 15.12
CA ILE A 140 20.37 2.53 15.06
C ILE A 140 20.90 2.70 13.63
N ASN A 141 20.16 2.23 12.62
CA ASN A 141 20.55 2.34 11.23
C ASN A 141 20.02 3.62 10.55
N GLY A 142 19.42 4.54 11.29
CA GLY A 142 19.02 5.85 10.80
C GLY A 142 17.94 5.83 9.71
N LEU A 143 17.02 4.84 9.75
CA LEU A 143 15.92 4.78 8.77
C LEU A 143 14.93 5.93 8.97
N ASN A 144 14.79 6.42 10.20
CA ASN A 144 14.08 7.66 10.51
C ASN A 144 15.11 8.76 10.76
N ARG A 145 14.96 9.91 10.12
CA ARG A 145 15.98 10.97 10.21
C ARG A 145 15.40 12.38 10.20
N LEU A 146 15.98 13.23 11.00
CA LEU A 146 15.76 14.66 10.95
C LEU A 146 16.46 15.22 9.68
N VAL A 147 15.69 15.86 8.81
CA VAL A 147 16.20 16.37 7.52
C VAL A 147 16.34 17.89 7.50
N MET A 148 15.54 18.59 8.31
CA MET A 148 15.69 20.02 8.60
C MET A 148 15.53 20.22 10.11
N ASP A 149 16.29 21.16 10.69
CA ASP A 149 16.18 21.49 12.12
C ASP A 149 16.25 23.02 12.34
N SER A 150 15.74 23.44 13.50
CA SER A 150 15.81 24.83 13.95
C SER A 150 16.25 24.90 15.41
N VAL A 151 17.04 25.95 15.72
CA VAL A 151 17.43 26.23 17.12
C VAL A 151 16.28 26.71 18.00
N LYS A 152 15.20 27.19 17.37
CA LYS A 152 13.95 27.60 18.06
C LYS A 152 12.76 26.98 17.35
N PRO A 153 12.57 25.65 17.47
CA PRO A 153 11.55 24.95 16.73
C PRO A 153 10.16 25.37 17.20
N THR A 154 9.26 25.60 16.26
CA THR A 154 7.86 25.99 16.51
C THR A 154 6.88 25.05 15.79
N LEU A 155 7.13 24.79 14.49
CA LEU A 155 6.38 23.88 13.65
C LEU A 155 7.22 22.66 13.30
N GLY A 156 6.75 21.48 13.70
CA GLY A 156 7.30 20.20 13.23
C GLY A 156 6.51 19.70 12.02
N ILE A 157 7.19 19.14 11.03
CA ILE A 157 6.57 18.41 9.92
C ILE A 157 7.08 16.97 9.97
N ILE A 158 6.18 16.00 10.08
CA ILE A 158 6.51 14.57 10.00
C ILE A 158 5.94 14.01 8.71
N THR A 159 6.74 13.24 7.98
CA THR A 159 6.33 12.71 6.68
C THR A 159 7.04 11.40 6.35
N SER A 160 6.49 10.63 5.40
CA SER A 160 6.98 9.30 5.01
C SER A 160 6.75 9.02 3.53
N GLY A 161 7.56 8.15 2.94
CA GLY A 161 7.39 7.71 1.56
C GLY A 161 7.36 8.86 0.55
N LYS A 162 6.45 8.79 -0.43
CA LYS A 162 6.28 9.83 -1.46
C LYS A 162 5.91 11.18 -0.86
N ALA A 163 5.06 11.20 0.18
CA ALA A 163 4.65 12.46 0.83
C ALA A 163 5.86 13.27 1.36
N TYR A 164 7.00 12.64 1.64
CA TYR A 164 8.24 13.36 1.94
C TYR A 164 8.74 14.19 0.74
N LEU A 165 8.64 13.67 -0.47
CA LEU A 165 9.02 14.42 -1.67
C LEU A 165 8.07 15.60 -1.90
N ASP A 166 6.77 15.39 -1.66
CA ASP A 166 5.78 16.47 -1.75
C ASP A 166 6.04 17.56 -0.72
N VAL A 167 6.44 17.22 0.51
CA VAL A 167 6.85 18.20 1.53
C VAL A 167 8.06 19.00 1.08
N MET A 168 9.09 18.32 0.56
CA MET A 168 10.31 19.01 0.12
C MET A 168 10.05 19.94 -1.07
N GLU A 169 9.24 19.52 -2.03
CA GLU A 169 8.81 20.33 -3.17
C GLU A 169 7.95 21.52 -2.71
N ALA A 170 7.01 21.29 -1.80
CA ALA A 170 6.19 22.35 -1.21
C ALA A 170 7.02 23.40 -0.50
N LEU A 171 8.00 22.98 0.33
CA LEU A 171 8.92 23.91 1.01
C LEU A 171 9.75 24.69 -0.01
N GLY A 172 10.31 24.04 -1.03
CA GLY A 172 11.03 24.69 -2.11
C GLY A 172 10.19 25.72 -2.87
N SER A 173 8.94 25.37 -3.20
CA SER A 173 7.99 26.27 -3.87
C SER A 173 7.60 27.48 -3.01
N LEU A 174 7.62 27.32 -1.68
CA LEU A 174 7.40 28.40 -0.71
C LEU A 174 8.68 29.22 -0.43
N GLY A 175 9.80 28.91 -1.07
CA GLY A 175 11.09 29.55 -0.85
C GLY A 175 11.72 29.25 0.52
N ILE A 176 11.36 28.11 1.11
CA ILE A 176 11.84 27.67 2.41
C ILE A 176 12.98 26.67 2.22
N ASP A 177 14.22 27.17 2.24
CA ASP A 177 15.45 26.40 2.34
C ASP A 177 15.84 26.13 3.81
N ASP A 178 16.98 25.47 4.06
CA ASP A 178 17.43 25.13 5.42
C ASP A 178 17.60 26.38 6.30
N GLN A 179 18.10 27.49 5.76
CA GLN A 179 18.28 28.73 6.53
C GLN A 179 16.93 29.37 6.87
N THR A 180 16.04 29.45 5.90
CA THR A 180 14.68 29.98 6.09
C THR A 180 13.89 29.11 7.05
N ALA A 181 14.00 27.79 6.94
CA ALA A 181 13.37 26.84 7.87
C ALA A 181 13.85 27.06 9.31
N ASN A 182 15.16 27.22 9.51
CA ASN A 182 15.72 27.55 10.82
C ASN A 182 15.16 28.87 11.37
N ASP A 183 15.08 29.92 10.55
CA ASP A 183 14.62 31.25 10.96
C ASP A 183 13.09 31.27 11.27
N LEU A 184 12.31 30.45 10.55
CA LEU A 184 10.87 30.28 10.77
C LEU A 184 10.53 29.31 11.91
N GLY A 185 11.51 28.59 12.43
CA GLY A 185 11.28 27.57 13.45
C GLY A 185 10.69 26.26 12.93
N ILE A 186 10.99 25.91 11.67
CA ILE A 186 10.50 24.67 11.03
C ILE A 186 11.50 23.54 11.28
N ARG A 187 10.98 22.39 11.66
CA ARG A 187 11.72 21.15 11.81
C ARG A 187 11.04 20.05 10.99
N VAL A 188 11.79 19.28 10.20
CA VAL A 188 11.24 18.21 9.34
C VAL A 188 11.85 16.87 9.71
N LEU A 189 10.99 15.91 10.05
CA LEU A 189 11.35 14.53 10.33
C LEU A 189 10.83 13.61 9.23
N LYS A 190 11.74 12.91 8.56
CA LYS A 190 11.43 11.86 7.61
C LYS A 190 11.37 10.51 8.32
N ILE A 191 10.27 9.82 8.15
CA ILE A 191 10.02 8.49 8.67
C ILE A 191 10.21 7.46 7.56
N GLY A 192 11.22 6.59 7.66
CA GLY A 192 11.44 5.48 6.75
C GLY A 192 10.70 4.22 7.18
N MET A 193 10.41 4.08 8.49
CA MET A 193 9.61 2.98 9.04
C MET A 193 8.36 3.55 9.73
N PRO A 194 7.24 3.73 9.01
CA PRO A 194 6.01 4.29 9.57
C PRO A 194 5.37 3.39 10.64
N TRP A 195 5.63 2.10 10.62
CA TRP A 195 5.19 1.21 11.67
C TRP A 195 6.22 0.09 11.95
N PRO A 196 6.53 -0.21 13.23
CA PRO A 196 6.16 0.55 14.44
C PRO A 196 6.97 1.85 14.56
N LEU A 197 6.29 2.94 14.91
CA LEU A 197 6.93 4.26 15.05
C LEU A 197 7.85 4.30 16.28
N ASP A 198 9.07 4.80 16.08
CA ASP A 198 10.07 4.88 17.13
C ASP A 198 9.77 6.02 18.13
N PRO A 199 9.47 5.74 19.40
CA PRO A 199 9.14 6.77 20.38
C PRO A 199 10.33 7.64 20.78
N GLU A 200 11.57 7.17 20.65
CA GLU A 200 12.75 7.94 21.07
C GLU A 200 12.98 9.13 20.13
N ILE A 201 12.95 8.89 18.82
CA ILE A 201 13.09 9.98 17.83
C ILE A 201 11.91 10.94 17.92
N ILE A 202 10.69 10.44 18.19
CA ILE A 202 9.50 11.28 18.37
C ILE A 202 9.64 12.19 19.58
N GLN A 203 10.11 11.69 20.72
CA GLN A 203 10.34 12.50 21.91
C GLN A 203 11.41 13.57 21.68
N VAL A 204 12.48 13.26 20.97
CA VAL A 204 13.53 14.23 20.61
C VAL A 204 12.97 15.27 19.66
N PHE A 205 12.28 14.84 18.60
CA PHE A 205 11.70 15.69 17.59
C PHE A 205 10.67 16.67 18.15
N SER A 206 9.80 16.22 19.08
CA SER A 206 8.71 17.03 19.61
C SER A 206 9.14 18.13 20.58
N ARG A 207 10.39 18.10 21.06
CA ARG A 207 10.88 19.10 22.04
C ARG A 207 10.86 20.51 21.46
N GLY A 208 10.18 21.41 22.17
CA GLY A 208 10.08 22.82 21.83
C GLY A 208 9.09 23.15 20.73
N LEU A 209 8.46 22.16 20.09
CA LEU A 209 7.45 22.39 19.09
C LEU A 209 6.11 22.82 19.72
N THR A 210 5.46 23.78 19.08
CA THR A 210 4.09 24.19 19.40
C THR A 210 3.07 23.32 18.67
N GLU A 211 3.35 23.03 17.41
CA GLU A 211 2.50 22.22 16.53
C GLU A 211 3.33 21.21 15.74
N ILE A 212 2.71 20.09 15.40
CA ILE A 212 3.22 19.09 14.46
C ILE A 212 2.18 18.90 13.36
N LEU A 213 2.60 19.06 12.11
CA LEU A 213 1.86 18.70 10.92
C LEU A 213 2.33 17.32 10.46
N VAL A 214 1.42 16.35 10.40
CA VAL A 214 1.68 15.03 9.86
C VAL A 214 1.24 15.00 8.41
N VAL A 215 2.19 14.72 7.49
CA VAL A 215 1.93 14.64 6.05
C VAL A 215 2.17 13.21 5.61
N GLU A 216 1.09 12.47 5.47
CA GLU A 216 1.09 11.07 5.06
C GLU A 216 -0.05 10.77 4.09
N GLU A 217 0.12 9.78 3.25
CA GLU A 217 -0.86 9.38 2.25
C GLU A 217 -2.02 8.62 2.88
N LYS A 218 -3.25 8.95 2.48
CA LYS A 218 -4.47 8.24 2.91
C LYS A 218 -4.78 8.42 4.39
N ARG A 219 -5.24 7.33 5.02
CA ARG A 219 -5.64 7.32 6.44
C ARG A 219 -4.42 7.34 7.36
N SER A 220 -4.61 7.95 8.51
CA SER A 220 -3.57 8.09 9.52
C SER A 220 -2.93 6.76 9.93
N VAL A 221 -1.61 6.75 9.95
CA VAL A 221 -0.74 5.68 10.45
C VAL A 221 0.27 6.28 11.43
N ILE A 222 0.94 7.34 10.99
CA ILE A 222 1.92 8.08 11.81
C ILE A 222 1.19 8.96 12.82
N GLU A 223 0.15 9.68 12.40
CA GLU A 223 -0.62 10.58 13.25
C GLU A 223 -1.22 9.86 14.46
N ASP A 224 -1.84 8.69 14.26
CA ASP A 224 -2.42 7.89 15.34
C ASP A 224 -1.37 7.44 16.36
N GLN A 225 -0.22 6.93 15.89
CA GLN A 225 0.86 6.50 16.77
C GLN A 225 1.51 7.68 17.49
N LEU A 226 1.71 8.80 16.80
CA LEU A 226 2.25 10.03 17.35
C LEU A 226 1.35 10.57 18.46
N THR A 227 0.05 10.66 18.19
CA THR A 227 -0.95 11.09 19.17
C THR A 227 -0.93 10.20 20.41
N SER A 228 -0.92 8.89 20.23
CA SER A 228 -0.85 7.93 21.34
C SER A 228 0.42 8.07 22.17
N GLN A 229 1.58 8.25 21.50
CA GLN A 229 2.88 8.37 22.19
C GLN A 229 3.02 9.68 22.97
N LEU A 230 2.47 10.79 22.44
CA LEU A 230 2.61 12.11 23.05
C LEU A 230 1.46 12.48 23.99
N TYR A 231 0.38 11.68 24.04
CA TYR A 231 -0.83 11.99 24.83
C TYR A 231 -0.54 12.25 26.32
N ASN A 232 0.36 11.48 26.90
CA ASN A 232 0.70 11.56 28.33
C ASN A 232 1.81 12.57 28.66
N LEU A 233 2.34 13.32 27.68
CA LEU A 233 3.23 14.43 27.97
C LEU A 233 2.48 15.53 28.71
N GLY A 234 3.12 16.18 29.68
CA GLY A 234 2.53 17.26 30.47
C GLY A 234 2.11 18.45 29.60
N GLY A 235 0.98 19.10 29.94
CA GLY A 235 0.21 20.05 29.16
C GLY A 235 0.99 21.05 28.29
N GLU A 236 1.88 21.86 28.86
CA GLU A 236 2.65 22.89 28.11
C GLU A 236 3.77 22.30 27.23
N SER A 237 4.18 21.06 27.49
CA SER A 237 5.25 20.38 26.74
C SER A 237 4.73 19.56 25.57
N ARG A 238 3.42 19.46 25.42
CA ARG A 238 2.78 18.65 24.37
C ARG A 238 2.42 19.51 23.17
N PRO A 239 3.05 19.31 21.99
CA PRO A 239 2.64 19.97 20.76
C PRO A 239 1.23 19.54 20.36
N LYS A 240 0.51 20.41 19.67
CA LYS A 240 -0.73 20.05 18.98
C LYS A 240 -0.39 19.27 17.73
N ILE A 241 -1.17 18.25 17.40
CA ILE A 241 -0.95 17.39 16.24
C ILE A 241 -2.07 17.61 15.24
N TYR A 242 -1.72 17.79 13.99
CA TYR A 242 -2.62 17.99 12.87
C TYR A 242 -2.18 17.14 11.69
N GLY A 243 -3.13 16.52 11.00
CA GLY A 243 -2.88 15.74 9.80
C GLY A 243 -4.10 15.82 8.88
N GLU A 244 -5.03 14.86 8.98
CA GLU A 244 -6.25 14.85 8.16
C GLU A 244 -7.16 16.05 8.47
N PHE A 245 -7.20 16.48 9.73
CA PHE A 245 -8.07 17.56 10.20
C PHE A 245 -7.31 18.67 10.92
N ASP A 246 -7.87 19.86 10.87
CA ASP A 246 -7.38 21.01 11.60
C ASP A 246 -7.99 21.12 13.02
N HIS A 247 -7.72 22.24 13.71
CA HIS A 247 -8.16 22.49 15.09
C HIS A 247 -9.67 22.71 15.26
N ILE A 248 -10.39 22.93 14.18
CA ILE A 248 -11.87 23.08 14.18
C ILE A 248 -12.57 21.87 13.57
N GLY A 249 -11.80 20.84 13.16
CA GLY A 249 -12.32 19.62 12.55
C GLY A 249 -12.60 19.73 11.06
N GLU A 250 -12.09 20.77 10.38
CA GLU A 250 -12.15 20.85 8.92
C GLU A 250 -11.00 20.06 8.30
N SER A 251 -11.22 19.53 7.09
CA SER A 251 -10.21 18.76 6.36
C SER A 251 -9.01 19.65 6.02
N LEU A 252 -7.83 19.24 6.48
CA LEU A 252 -6.56 19.90 6.21
C LEU A 252 -5.78 19.15 5.10
N LEU A 253 -5.57 17.86 5.26
CA LEU A 253 -5.00 16.99 4.25
C LEU A 253 -5.99 15.87 3.94
N PRO A 254 -6.32 15.60 2.66
CA PRO A 254 -7.34 14.62 2.32
C PRO A 254 -6.84 13.19 2.57
N ASN A 255 -7.70 12.34 3.13
CA ASN A 255 -7.48 10.90 3.24
C ASN A 255 -7.96 10.11 2.01
N THR A 256 -8.35 10.80 0.95
CA THR A 256 -8.79 10.24 -0.33
C THR A 256 -7.94 10.78 -1.46
N GLY A 257 -7.87 10.05 -2.56
CA GLY A 257 -7.00 10.43 -3.69
C GLY A 257 -5.53 10.27 -3.34
N GLU A 258 -4.71 11.16 -3.79
CA GLU A 258 -3.25 11.22 -3.62
C GLU A 258 -2.87 12.64 -3.21
N LEU A 259 -1.88 12.80 -2.37
CA LEU A 259 -1.34 14.11 -2.04
C LEU A 259 -0.54 14.67 -3.23
N ASP A 260 -0.50 15.98 -3.31
CA ASP A 260 0.36 16.72 -4.22
C ASP A 260 1.07 17.87 -3.48
N PRO A 261 2.18 18.40 -4.04
CA PRO A 261 2.93 19.48 -3.39
C PRO A 261 2.11 20.75 -3.12
N ASP A 262 1.13 21.07 -3.96
CA ASP A 262 0.29 22.27 -3.77
C ASP A 262 -0.67 22.12 -2.59
N LEU A 263 -1.25 20.92 -2.40
CA LEU A 263 -2.04 20.60 -1.22
C LEU A 263 -1.21 20.72 0.05
N VAL A 264 -0.01 20.14 0.03
CA VAL A 264 0.93 20.18 1.16
C VAL A 264 1.37 21.61 1.45
N ALA A 265 1.70 22.42 0.42
CA ALA A 265 2.08 23.82 0.59
C ALA A 265 0.97 24.64 1.26
N ARG A 266 -0.29 24.44 0.86
CA ARG A 266 -1.44 25.09 1.50
C ARG A 266 -1.59 24.70 2.98
N ALA A 267 -1.40 23.43 3.31
CA ALA A 267 -1.45 22.98 4.69
C ALA A 267 -0.33 23.61 5.52
N ILE A 268 0.91 23.66 5.00
CA ILE A 268 2.05 24.30 5.67
C ILE A 268 1.78 25.80 5.89
N VAL A 269 1.32 26.53 4.87
CA VAL A 269 0.98 27.95 4.98
C VAL A 269 -0.09 28.18 6.04
N SER A 270 -1.16 27.37 6.04
CA SER A 270 -2.24 27.44 7.04
C SER A 270 -1.71 27.25 8.47
N ARG A 271 -0.78 26.30 8.69
CA ARG A 271 -0.18 26.09 10.02
C ARG A 271 0.71 27.24 10.45
N LEU A 272 1.57 27.75 9.54
CA LEU A 272 2.41 28.91 9.82
C LEU A 272 1.57 30.13 10.19
N GLU A 273 0.49 30.41 9.47
CA GLU A 273 -0.41 31.51 9.77
C GLU A 273 -1.08 31.38 11.14
N ASN A 274 -1.49 30.18 11.53
CA ASN A 274 -2.04 29.95 12.87
C ASN A 274 -1.02 30.17 13.99
N LEU A 275 0.27 30.04 13.67
CA LEU A 275 1.38 30.35 14.57
C LEU A 275 1.80 31.84 14.53
N GLY A 276 1.10 32.65 13.74
CA GLY A 276 1.40 34.10 13.58
C GLY A 276 2.56 34.36 12.61
N ILE A 277 3.00 33.40 11.84
CA ILE A 277 4.08 33.49 10.86
C ILE A 277 3.50 33.72 9.47
N THR A 278 3.80 34.85 8.84
CA THR A 278 3.31 35.19 7.50
C THR A 278 4.44 35.11 6.49
N LEU A 279 4.26 34.28 5.47
CA LEU A 279 5.18 34.22 4.31
C LEU A 279 4.82 35.29 3.29
N ARG A 280 5.83 36.04 2.79
CA ARG A 280 5.64 37.18 1.88
C ARG A 280 5.00 36.81 0.54
N ASP A 281 5.31 35.63 0.01
CA ASP A 281 4.89 35.18 -1.33
C ASP A 281 3.82 34.07 -1.34
N ALA A 282 3.18 33.82 -0.18
CA ALA A 282 2.17 32.75 -0.06
C ALA A 282 0.80 33.08 -0.69
N THR A 283 0.63 34.28 -1.27
CA THR A 283 -0.65 34.73 -1.87
C THR A 283 -1.10 33.87 -3.06
N SER A 284 -0.15 33.32 -3.84
CA SER A 284 -0.43 32.44 -4.97
C SER A 284 -1.06 31.11 -4.53
N PHE A 285 -0.63 30.54 -3.41
CA PHE A 285 -1.15 29.28 -2.86
C PHE A 285 -2.54 29.45 -2.21
N LYS A 286 -2.87 30.67 -1.76
CA LYS A 286 -4.20 31.01 -1.22
C LYS A 286 -5.27 31.15 -2.31
N ALA A 287 -4.89 31.68 -3.47
CA ALA A 287 -5.81 31.92 -4.59
C ALA A 287 -6.26 30.63 -5.30
N ALA A 288 -5.53 29.55 -5.16
CA ALA A 288 -5.82 28.27 -5.79
C ALA A 288 -7.03 27.50 -5.18
N LYS A 289 -7.82 28.11 -4.27
CA LYS A 289 -9.11 27.55 -3.80
C LYS A 289 -10.16 27.36 -4.91
N GLN A 290 -9.93 27.92 -6.08
CA GLN A 290 -10.69 27.66 -7.30
C GLN A 290 -9.72 27.12 -8.35
N GLY A 291 -9.24 25.89 -8.13
CA GLY A 291 -8.58 25.15 -9.19
C GLY A 291 -9.50 25.15 -10.41
N LEU A 292 -9.02 25.70 -11.52
CA LEU A 292 -9.56 25.39 -12.83
C LEU A 292 -9.58 23.85 -12.88
N CYS A 293 -10.77 23.24 -12.65
CA CYS A 293 -11.05 21.92 -13.18
C CYS A 293 -10.92 22.06 -14.70
N ILE A 294 -9.69 21.97 -15.20
CA ILE A 294 -9.49 21.69 -16.61
C ILE A 294 -10.02 20.27 -16.74
N ASP A 295 -11.19 20.15 -17.37
CA ASP A 295 -11.75 18.87 -17.80
C ASP A 295 -10.75 18.28 -18.81
N THR A 296 -9.65 17.74 -18.29
CA THR A 296 -8.70 17.00 -19.13
C THR A 296 -9.42 15.73 -19.55
N PRO A 297 -9.55 15.48 -20.84
CA PRO A 297 -10.22 14.28 -21.31
C PRO A 297 -9.53 13.05 -20.71
N THR A 298 -10.22 12.39 -19.79
CA THR A 298 -9.73 11.18 -19.13
C THR A 298 -9.75 10.05 -20.15
N ARG A 299 -8.58 9.49 -20.44
CA ARG A 299 -8.47 8.33 -21.32
C ARG A 299 -9.05 7.10 -20.62
N THR A 300 -10.17 6.60 -21.11
CA THR A 300 -10.77 5.37 -20.61
C THR A 300 -9.92 4.17 -21.03
N PRO A 301 -9.59 3.25 -20.11
CA PRO A 301 -8.95 1.99 -20.47
C PRO A 301 -9.78 1.21 -21.49
N HIS A 302 -9.10 0.58 -22.45
CA HIS A 302 -9.72 -0.16 -23.56
C HIS A 302 -8.85 -1.37 -23.94
N PHE A 303 -9.46 -2.35 -24.60
CA PHE A 303 -8.71 -3.49 -25.12
C PHE A 303 -7.76 -3.08 -26.23
N CYS A 304 -6.62 -3.73 -26.32
CA CYS A 304 -5.68 -3.54 -27.42
C CYS A 304 -6.36 -3.79 -28.78
N SER A 305 -5.84 -3.15 -29.83
CA SER A 305 -6.31 -3.42 -31.21
C SER A 305 -6.08 -4.88 -31.59
N GLY A 306 -7.11 -5.56 -32.11
CA GLY A 306 -7.04 -6.99 -32.44
C GLY A 306 -7.06 -7.94 -31.21
N CYS A 307 -7.27 -7.45 -30.03
CA CYS A 307 -7.34 -8.31 -28.85
C CYS A 307 -8.61 -9.19 -28.86
N PRO A 308 -8.51 -10.51 -28.60
CA PRO A 308 -9.66 -11.41 -28.53
C PRO A 308 -10.73 -10.97 -27.53
N HIS A 309 -10.39 -10.20 -26.51
CA HIS A 309 -11.34 -9.65 -25.53
C HIS A 309 -12.40 -8.74 -26.19
N ASN A 310 -12.10 -8.14 -27.35
CA ASN A 310 -13.09 -7.38 -28.11
C ASN A 310 -14.30 -8.21 -28.52
N THR A 311 -14.13 -9.51 -28.66
CA THR A 311 -15.20 -10.47 -29.00
C THR A 311 -15.62 -11.30 -27.78
N SER A 312 -14.68 -11.88 -27.04
CA SER A 312 -14.95 -12.86 -25.97
C SER A 312 -15.69 -12.27 -24.77
N THR A 313 -15.58 -10.96 -24.51
CA THR A 313 -16.30 -10.30 -23.41
C THR A 313 -17.75 -9.93 -23.77
N LYS A 314 -18.17 -10.03 -25.03
CA LYS A 314 -19.57 -9.81 -25.43
C LYS A 314 -20.47 -10.92 -24.89
N VAL A 315 -21.70 -10.56 -24.57
CA VAL A 315 -22.77 -11.51 -24.16
C VAL A 315 -24.00 -11.31 -25.04
N PRO A 316 -24.87 -12.33 -25.17
CA PRO A 316 -26.14 -12.20 -25.89
C PRO A 316 -27.01 -11.08 -25.29
N GLU A 317 -27.85 -10.47 -26.13
CA GLU A 317 -28.78 -9.43 -25.71
C GLU A 317 -29.68 -9.92 -24.56
N GLY A 318 -29.85 -9.07 -23.56
CA GLY A 318 -30.58 -9.39 -22.32
C GLY A 318 -29.82 -10.24 -21.31
N SER A 319 -28.64 -10.73 -21.67
CA SER A 319 -27.74 -11.44 -20.74
C SER A 319 -26.87 -10.44 -19.94
N VAL A 320 -26.26 -10.92 -18.85
CA VAL A 320 -25.31 -10.16 -18.03
C VAL A 320 -24.05 -10.97 -17.81
N ALA A 321 -22.92 -10.28 -17.86
CA ALA A 321 -21.64 -10.83 -17.43
C ALA A 321 -21.24 -10.29 -16.04
N MET A 322 -20.42 -11.08 -15.36
CA MET A 322 -19.66 -10.71 -14.19
C MET A 322 -18.18 -10.68 -14.56
N GLY A 323 -17.47 -9.66 -14.11
CA GLY A 323 -16.03 -9.52 -14.32
C GLY A 323 -15.23 -10.30 -13.27
N GLY A 324 -13.98 -10.55 -13.61
CA GLY A 324 -12.94 -10.97 -12.69
C GLY A 324 -11.76 -9.99 -12.80
N ILE A 325 -10.62 -10.33 -12.24
CA ILE A 325 -9.40 -9.50 -12.30
C ILE A 325 -8.52 -9.93 -13.47
N GLY A 326 -8.18 -8.99 -14.33
CA GLY A 326 -7.43 -9.16 -15.56
C GLY A 326 -7.90 -8.17 -16.61
N CYS A 327 -7.38 -8.22 -17.85
CA CYS A 327 -7.80 -7.31 -18.92
C CYS A 327 -9.33 -7.30 -19.15
N HIS A 328 -9.99 -8.43 -18.95
CA HIS A 328 -11.45 -8.55 -19.04
C HIS A 328 -12.22 -7.72 -18.01
N TYR A 329 -11.57 -7.23 -16.94
CA TYR A 329 -12.16 -6.28 -16.00
C TYR A 329 -12.61 -5.00 -16.71
N MET A 330 -11.87 -4.54 -17.73
CA MET A 330 -12.19 -3.32 -18.48
C MET A 330 -13.58 -3.37 -19.13
N ALA A 331 -14.16 -4.56 -19.33
CA ALA A 331 -15.52 -4.71 -19.82
C ALA A 331 -16.57 -4.08 -18.88
N THR A 332 -16.25 -3.87 -17.61
CA THR A 332 -17.12 -3.18 -16.64
C THR A 332 -17.32 -1.70 -16.98
N TRP A 333 -16.38 -1.10 -17.73
CA TRP A 333 -16.46 0.29 -18.18
C TRP A 333 -17.02 0.43 -19.61
N MET A 334 -17.38 -0.69 -20.26
CA MET A 334 -17.89 -0.72 -21.63
C MET A 334 -19.40 -1.05 -21.59
N PRO A 335 -20.29 -0.07 -21.85
CA PRO A 335 -21.75 -0.28 -21.71
C PRO A 335 -22.29 -1.39 -22.61
N ASP A 336 -21.66 -1.61 -23.77
CA ASP A 336 -22.04 -2.64 -24.74
C ASP A 336 -21.64 -4.07 -24.35
N ARG A 337 -21.01 -4.27 -23.17
CA ARG A 337 -20.57 -5.56 -22.64
C ARG A 337 -21.48 -6.12 -21.56
N ASP A 338 -22.41 -5.33 -21.05
CA ASP A 338 -23.30 -5.74 -19.95
C ASP A 338 -22.57 -6.43 -18.76
N THR A 339 -21.32 -6.04 -18.50
CA THR A 339 -20.52 -6.54 -17.39
C THR A 339 -20.74 -5.65 -16.16
N ARG A 340 -21.46 -6.13 -15.15
CA ARG A 340 -22.05 -5.28 -14.11
C ARG A 340 -21.39 -5.35 -12.74
N THR A 341 -20.66 -6.42 -12.46
CA THR A 341 -19.99 -6.62 -11.17
C THR A 341 -18.66 -7.31 -11.42
N PHE A 342 -17.83 -7.34 -10.39
CA PHE A 342 -16.57 -8.11 -10.40
C PHE A 342 -16.32 -8.70 -9.03
N SER A 343 -15.38 -9.64 -8.96
CA SER A 343 -14.85 -10.17 -7.70
C SER A 343 -13.34 -10.29 -7.77
N GLN A 344 -12.73 -10.47 -6.60
CA GLN A 344 -11.28 -10.74 -6.48
C GLN A 344 -10.91 -12.07 -7.15
N MET A 345 -9.62 -12.23 -7.44
CA MET A 345 -9.07 -13.48 -7.99
C MET A 345 -9.42 -14.68 -7.09
N GLY A 346 -10.03 -15.68 -7.69
CA GLY A 346 -10.52 -16.89 -7.02
C GLY A 346 -11.94 -16.84 -6.48
N GLY A 347 -12.58 -15.66 -6.53
CA GLY A 347 -13.98 -15.47 -6.14
C GLY A 347 -14.94 -15.34 -7.33
N GLU A 348 -14.44 -15.48 -8.56
CA GLU A 348 -15.22 -15.29 -9.78
C GLU A 348 -16.41 -16.26 -9.85
N GLY A 349 -17.61 -15.70 -9.95
CA GLY A 349 -18.86 -16.45 -9.96
C GLY A 349 -19.41 -16.81 -8.59
N ALA A 350 -18.62 -16.73 -7.52
CA ALA A 350 -19.09 -17.06 -6.16
C ALA A 350 -20.23 -16.15 -5.69
N ALA A 351 -20.22 -14.87 -6.08
CA ALA A 351 -21.30 -13.94 -5.75
C ALA A 351 -22.65 -14.40 -6.32
N TRP A 352 -22.65 -15.03 -7.51
CA TRP A 352 -23.88 -15.53 -8.12
C TRP A 352 -24.48 -16.69 -7.33
N ILE A 353 -23.68 -17.50 -6.66
CA ILE A 353 -24.18 -18.58 -5.79
C ILE A 353 -25.14 -18.04 -4.74
N GLY A 354 -24.78 -16.92 -4.11
CA GLY A 354 -25.67 -16.26 -3.13
C GLY A 354 -26.82 -15.47 -3.76
N GLN A 355 -26.61 -14.85 -4.93
CA GLN A 355 -27.60 -14.00 -5.58
C GLN A 355 -28.70 -14.77 -6.32
N ALA A 356 -28.38 -15.95 -6.87
CA ALA A 356 -29.26 -16.70 -7.76
C ALA A 356 -30.66 -16.97 -7.16
N ALA A 357 -30.72 -17.28 -5.87
CA ALA A 357 -31.97 -17.57 -5.17
C ALA A 357 -32.89 -16.35 -5.01
N PHE A 358 -32.32 -15.15 -5.04
CA PHE A 358 -33.04 -13.89 -4.80
C PHE A 358 -33.18 -13.04 -6.08
N SER A 359 -32.71 -13.55 -7.21
CA SER A 359 -32.74 -12.84 -8.50
C SER A 359 -33.86 -13.39 -9.39
N THR A 360 -34.48 -12.50 -10.15
CA THR A 360 -35.38 -12.89 -11.27
C THR A 360 -34.57 -13.43 -12.46
N ARG A 361 -33.29 -13.11 -12.53
CA ARG A 361 -32.37 -13.61 -13.54
C ARG A 361 -32.09 -15.08 -13.34
N LYS A 362 -32.05 -15.82 -14.44
CA LYS A 362 -31.88 -17.29 -14.38
C LYS A 362 -30.49 -17.77 -14.70
N HIS A 363 -29.65 -16.89 -15.24
CA HIS A 363 -28.31 -17.23 -15.73
C HIS A 363 -27.40 -15.98 -15.75
N VAL A 364 -26.10 -16.17 -15.56
CA VAL A 364 -25.07 -15.16 -15.77
C VAL A 364 -23.86 -15.76 -16.49
N PHE A 365 -23.13 -14.91 -17.18
CA PHE A 365 -21.79 -15.22 -17.67
C PHE A 365 -20.74 -14.73 -16.67
N GLN A 366 -19.66 -15.48 -16.49
CA GLN A 366 -18.51 -15.08 -15.66
C GLN A 366 -17.23 -15.13 -16.48
N ASN A 367 -16.57 -13.98 -16.64
CA ASN A 367 -15.25 -13.93 -17.23
C ASN A 367 -14.19 -14.33 -16.20
N LEU A 368 -13.26 -15.20 -16.59
CA LEU A 368 -12.20 -15.73 -15.73
C LEU A 368 -10.91 -15.87 -16.54
N GLY A 369 -9.82 -15.26 -16.11
CA GLY A 369 -8.52 -15.45 -16.74
C GLY A 369 -7.91 -16.82 -16.39
N ASP A 370 -7.09 -17.36 -17.30
CA ASP A 370 -6.38 -18.63 -17.07
C ASP A 370 -5.39 -18.57 -15.91
N GLY A 371 -4.68 -17.45 -15.73
CA GLY A 371 -3.83 -17.23 -14.56
C GLY A 371 -4.62 -17.29 -13.25
N THR A 372 -5.79 -16.68 -13.20
CA THR A 372 -6.69 -16.77 -12.04
C THR A 372 -7.24 -18.19 -11.85
N TYR A 373 -7.63 -18.87 -12.93
CA TYR A 373 -8.07 -20.26 -12.85
C TYR A 373 -7.02 -21.13 -12.18
N PHE A 374 -5.77 -21.02 -12.64
CA PHE A 374 -4.65 -21.76 -12.10
C PHE A 374 -4.35 -21.42 -10.65
N HIS A 375 -4.36 -20.14 -10.30
CA HIS A 375 -4.09 -19.69 -8.93
C HIS A 375 -5.17 -20.14 -7.93
N SER A 376 -6.44 -19.93 -8.23
CA SER A 376 -7.54 -20.14 -7.27
C SER A 376 -8.95 -20.24 -7.88
N GLY A 377 -9.14 -19.87 -9.14
CA GLY A 377 -10.46 -19.81 -9.78
C GLY A 377 -11.12 -21.16 -9.97
N SER A 378 -10.34 -22.25 -10.02
CA SER A 378 -10.87 -23.63 -10.04
C SER A 378 -11.74 -23.92 -8.82
N LEU A 379 -11.44 -23.35 -7.65
CA LEU A 379 -12.25 -23.51 -6.44
C LEU A 379 -13.61 -22.82 -6.55
N ALA A 380 -13.68 -21.67 -7.23
CA ALA A 380 -14.95 -20.98 -7.49
C ALA A 380 -15.84 -21.79 -8.45
N ILE A 381 -15.26 -22.41 -9.47
CA ILE A 381 -16.00 -23.33 -10.38
C ILE A 381 -16.54 -24.53 -9.60
N ARG A 382 -15.70 -25.17 -8.76
CA ARG A 382 -16.13 -26.26 -7.87
C ARG A 382 -17.29 -25.85 -6.99
N ALA A 383 -17.24 -24.67 -6.38
CA ALA A 383 -18.30 -24.13 -5.54
C ALA A 383 -19.59 -23.90 -6.34
N ALA A 384 -19.49 -23.37 -7.56
CA ALA A 384 -20.64 -23.16 -8.44
C ALA A 384 -21.31 -24.48 -8.86
N VAL A 385 -20.53 -25.50 -9.23
CA VAL A 385 -21.01 -26.83 -9.54
C VAL A 385 -21.73 -27.45 -8.32
N ALA A 386 -21.10 -27.41 -7.15
CA ALA A 386 -21.69 -27.93 -5.91
C ALA A 386 -23.02 -27.25 -5.55
N SER A 387 -23.14 -25.95 -5.85
CA SER A 387 -24.32 -25.13 -5.58
C SER A 387 -25.41 -25.29 -6.63
N LYS A 388 -25.13 -25.96 -7.76
CA LYS A 388 -26.06 -26.18 -8.88
C LYS A 388 -26.65 -24.90 -9.46
N VAL A 389 -25.93 -23.79 -9.38
CA VAL A 389 -26.36 -22.52 -9.98
C VAL A 389 -26.13 -22.52 -11.49
N ASN A 390 -27.03 -21.86 -12.21
CA ASN A 390 -26.92 -21.76 -13.66
C ASN A 390 -25.98 -20.60 -14.03
N ILE A 391 -24.76 -20.94 -14.44
CA ILE A 391 -23.66 -20.00 -14.75
C ILE A 391 -22.85 -20.56 -15.92
N THR A 392 -22.37 -19.65 -16.79
CA THR A 392 -21.40 -19.99 -17.83
C THR A 392 -20.11 -19.28 -17.54
N TYR A 393 -19.05 -20.02 -17.24
CA TYR A 393 -17.70 -19.49 -17.16
C TYR A 393 -17.10 -19.34 -18.54
N LYS A 394 -16.51 -18.19 -18.80
CA LYS A 394 -15.66 -17.94 -19.98
C LYS A 394 -14.22 -17.90 -19.49
N ILE A 395 -13.51 -19.01 -19.62
CA ILE A 395 -12.08 -19.08 -19.28
C ILE A 395 -11.31 -18.51 -20.46
N LEU A 396 -10.66 -17.38 -20.24
CA LEU A 396 -9.93 -16.63 -21.26
C LEU A 396 -8.48 -17.11 -21.25
N PHE A 397 -8.20 -18.12 -22.06
CA PHE A 397 -6.95 -18.87 -22.05
C PHE A 397 -5.95 -18.24 -23.04
N ASN A 398 -4.80 -17.76 -22.53
CA ASN A 398 -3.71 -17.17 -23.31
C ASN A 398 -2.31 -17.44 -22.75
N GLU A 399 -2.19 -18.32 -21.76
CA GLU A 399 -0.95 -18.75 -21.12
C GLU A 399 -0.13 -17.60 -20.50
N ALA A 400 -0.74 -16.46 -20.20
CA ALA A 400 -0.06 -15.30 -19.70
C ALA A 400 -0.91 -14.48 -18.71
N VAL A 401 -0.23 -13.87 -17.72
CA VAL A 401 -0.79 -12.80 -16.89
C VAL A 401 -0.64 -11.48 -17.65
N ALA A 402 -1.55 -11.24 -18.59
CA ALA A 402 -1.41 -10.16 -19.59
C ALA A 402 -1.48 -8.76 -18.98
N MET A 403 -2.33 -8.53 -17.97
CA MET A 403 -2.58 -7.20 -17.37
C MET A 403 -1.32 -6.58 -16.78
N THR A 404 -0.46 -7.38 -16.15
CA THR A 404 0.71 -6.91 -15.42
C THR A 404 2.01 -6.98 -16.22
N GLY A 405 1.96 -7.25 -17.50
CA GLY A 405 3.13 -7.23 -18.40
C GLY A 405 3.41 -8.52 -19.16
N GLY A 406 2.46 -9.46 -19.20
CA GLY A 406 2.59 -10.69 -20.00
C GLY A 406 3.50 -11.73 -19.36
N GLN A 407 3.58 -11.79 -18.04
CA GLN A 407 4.34 -12.83 -17.35
C GLN A 407 3.76 -14.21 -17.63
N ALA A 408 4.64 -15.22 -17.74
CA ALA A 408 4.22 -16.61 -17.83
C ALA A 408 3.48 -17.04 -16.55
N ILE A 409 2.53 -17.94 -16.70
CA ILE A 409 1.85 -18.57 -15.56
C ILE A 409 2.77 -19.66 -15.00
N ASP A 410 3.10 -19.57 -13.71
CA ASP A 410 3.85 -20.60 -13.02
C ASP A 410 3.06 -21.90 -12.94
N GLY A 411 3.58 -22.98 -13.54
CA GLY A 411 2.93 -24.28 -13.57
C GLY A 411 1.71 -24.33 -14.50
N SER A 412 1.79 -23.64 -15.65
CA SER A 412 0.71 -23.62 -16.66
C SER A 412 0.22 -25.03 -17.01
N LEU A 413 -1.09 -25.16 -17.18
CA LEU A 413 -1.72 -26.37 -17.70
C LEU A 413 -1.84 -26.24 -19.22
N SER A 414 -1.68 -27.37 -19.93
CA SER A 414 -2.12 -27.41 -21.32
C SER A 414 -3.65 -27.28 -21.40
N LEU A 415 -4.16 -26.86 -22.56
CA LEU A 415 -5.60 -26.78 -22.78
C LEU A 415 -6.30 -28.13 -22.49
N ASP A 416 -5.68 -29.25 -22.87
CA ASP A 416 -6.22 -30.58 -22.64
C ASP A 416 -6.29 -30.89 -21.14
N ASP A 417 -5.26 -30.57 -20.35
CA ASP A 417 -5.27 -30.76 -18.90
C ASP A 417 -6.35 -29.90 -18.23
N LEU A 418 -6.49 -28.65 -18.67
CA LEU A 418 -7.55 -27.75 -18.22
C LEU A 418 -8.95 -28.37 -18.45
N LEU A 419 -9.19 -28.88 -19.65
CA LEU A 419 -10.47 -29.51 -20.00
C LEU A 419 -10.75 -30.75 -19.15
N HIS A 420 -9.73 -31.58 -18.90
CA HIS A 420 -9.85 -32.74 -18.02
C HIS A 420 -10.18 -32.33 -16.59
N GLN A 421 -9.52 -31.29 -16.05
CA GLN A 421 -9.81 -30.80 -14.69
C GLN A 421 -11.24 -30.27 -14.58
N ILE A 422 -11.70 -29.45 -15.52
CA ILE A 422 -13.06 -28.89 -15.49
C ILE A 422 -14.10 -29.98 -15.56
N ARG A 423 -13.88 -31.02 -16.36
CA ARG A 423 -14.78 -32.22 -16.38
C ARG A 423 -14.76 -32.94 -15.06
N ALA A 424 -13.60 -33.11 -14.43
CA ALA A 424 -13.47 -33.79 -13.14
C ALA A 424 -14.18 -33.01 -12.01
N GLU A 425 -14.30 -31.67 -12.13
CA GLU A 425 -15.10 -30.85 -11.21
C GLU A 425 -16.62 -31.02 -11.41
N GLY A 426 -17.05 -31.72 -12.46
CA GLY A 426 -18.46 -32.00 -12.72
C GLY A 426 -19.14 -31.02 -13.71
N VAL A 427 -18.37 -30.27 -14.49
CA VAL A 427 -18.92 -29.43 -15.55
C VAL A 427 -19.30 -30.33 -16.74
N GLU A 428 -20.58 -30.36 -17.10
CA GLU A 428 -21.11 -31.26 -18.14
C GLU A 428 -20.91 -30.66 -19.56
N HIS A 429 -21.07 -29.36 -19.70
CA HIS A 429 -21.04 -28.69 -21.01
C HIS A 429 -19.80 -27.83 -21.13
N ILE A 430 -18.91 -28.22 -22.04
CA ILE A 430 -17.66 -27.50 -22.31
C ILE A 430 -17.54 -27.26 -23.81
N ALA A 431 -17.23 -26.03 -24.20
CA ALA A 431 -16.94 -25.66 -25.58
C ALA A 431 -15.59 -24.94 -25.63
N VAL A 432 -14.75 -25.30 -26.62
CA VAL A 432 -13.51 -24.58 -26.93
C VAL A 432 -13.78 -23.72 -28.16
N VAL A 433 -13.47 -22.44 -28.04
CA VAL A 433 -13.62 -21.47 -29.13
C VAL A 433 -12.26 -20.81 -29.36
N SER A 434 -11.80 -20.79 -30.59
CA SER A 434 -10.59 -20.10 -31.01
C SER A 434 -10.90 -19.16 -32.20
N GLU A 435 -10.09 -18.14 -32.36
CA GLU A 435 -10.07 -17.26 -33.55
C GLU A 435 -9.34 -17.90 -34.70
#